data_8da78aa269a08ea4550c05494ad1f050
#
_entry.id   8da78aa269a08ea4550c05494ad1f050
#
_cell.length_a   1.000
_cell.length_b   1.000
_cell.length_c   1.000
_cell.angle_alpha   90.00
_cell.angle_beta   90.00
_cell.angle_gamma   90.00
#
_symmetry.space_group_name_H-M   'P 1'
#
loop_
_entity.id
_entity.type
_entity.pdbx_description
1 polymer ?
#
loop_
_entity_poly.entity_id
_entity_poly.type
_entity_poly.pdbx_seq_one_letter_code
_entity_poly.pdbx_strand_id
1 'polypeptide(L)'
;MKKYNYVGWCMAGSLGLSAMSGQAAQPEKKQPHIILIMTDQQRWDALGCAGNEAVISPNVDRLAADGHLFCNAYTAAPSSTPARAGMLTGMSPWHHGLLGYGQVAEHYPYEMPQMLKDLGYHTLGIGKMHWHPQNVLHGFEVTILDESGRVESPYFMSDYRKWFNTQAFGLNPDSTGVEWNAHGAKAYALPERLHPTVWTGDRAVEAIKGYSSERPLFLKVSFARPHSPYDPPRRIVDKYEGRKIPAPVVGDWCKDLAIDTHPEKNPEAAVGNYGVEYARNSRKYYYASVTFIDEQVGRIVDELKKKGMYDNAL
;
A
#
# COMPACT_ATOMS: atom_id res chain seq x y z
N MET A 1 69.31 25.74 -18.70
CA MET A 1 68.83 26.58 -19.81
C MET A 1 68.69 25.72 -21.04
N LYS A 2 67.50 25.36 -21.45
CA LYS A 2 67.18 24.72 -22.76
C LYS A 2 66.06 25.52 -23.39
N LYS A 3 66.40 26.11 -24.53
CA LYS A 3 65.50 26.87 -25.40
C LYS A 3 64.63 25.88 -26.21
N TYR A 4 63.31 26.09 -26.22
CA TYR A 4 62.42 25.41 -27.16
C TYR A 4 61.98 26.39 -28.25
N ASN A 5 62.29 26.02 -29.52
CA ASN A 5 61.90 26.74 -30.71
C ASN A 5 60.44 26.44 -31.05
N TYR A 6 59.67 27.47 -31.30
CA TYR A 6 58.32 27.35 -31.91
C TYR A 6 58.49 27.32 -33.46
N VAL A 7 58.00 26.24 -34.06
CA VAL A 7 57.83 26.17 -35.52
C VAL A 7 56.34 26.40 -35.80
N GLY A 8 56.03 27.51 -36.42
CA GLY A 8 54.71 27.82 -36.89
C GLY A 8 54.37 27.03 -38.15
N TRP A 9 53.21 26.38 -38.16
CA TRP A 9 52.63 25.81 -39.37
C TRP A 9 51.39 26.63 -39.74
N CYS A 10 51.44 27.35 -40.89
CA CYS A 10 50.26 27.84 -41.55
C CYS A 10 49.59 26.69 -42.28
N MET A 11 48.39 26.35 -41.96
CA MET A 11 47.54 25.49 -42.80
C MET A 11 46.37 26.32 -43.34
N ALA A 12 46.27 26.30 -44.68
CA ALA A 12 45.25 26.93 -45.48
C ALA A 12 43.86 26.33 -45.22
N GLY A 13 42.86 27.19 -45.19
CA GLY A 13 41.48 26.80 -44.96
C GLY A 13 40.87 26.06 -46.15
N SER A 14 40.19 24.95 -45.84
CA SER A 14 39.16 24.37 -46.69
C SER A 14 37.81 24.55 -45.98
N LEU A 15 36.94 25.38 -46.52
CA LEU A 15 35.52 25.51 -46.13
C LEU A 15 34.81 24.19 -46.49
N GLY A 16 34.73 23.30 -45.53
CA GLY A 16 33.84 22.15 -45.58
C GLY A 16 32.46 22.58 -45.08
N LEU A 17 31.48 22.68 -45.99
CA LEU A 17 30.07 22.71 -45.59
C LEU A 17 29.72 21.38 -44.90
N SER A 18 29.75 21.36 -43.61
CA SER A 18 29.20 20.25 -42.84
C SER A 18 27.67 20.39 -42.90
N ALA A 19 27.06 19.51 -43.68
CA ALA A 19 25.62 19.32 -43.58
C ALA A 19 25.32 18.91 -42.13
N MET A 20 24.70 19.81 -41.35
CA MET A 20 24.08 19.46 -40.07
C MET A 20 22.94 18.48 -40.38
N SER A 21 23.22 17.20 -40.27
CA SER A 21 22.19 16.19 -40.15
C SER A 21 21.41 16.53 -38.88
N GLY A 22 20.22 17.11 -39.06
CA GLY A 22 19.28 17.33 -37.98
C GLY A 22 18.98 15.97 -37.36
N GLN A 23 19.63 15.67 -36.24
CA GLN A 23 19.21 14.59 -35.39
C GLN A 23 17.79 14.97 -34.91
N ALA A 24 16.77 14.29 -35.43
CA ALA A 24 15.41 14.43 -34.94
C ALA A 24 15.48 14.23 -33.43
N ALA A 25 15.10 15.25 -32.68
CA ALA A 25 15.02 15.16 -31.23
C ALA A 25 14.17 13.92 -30.91
N GLN A 26 14.73 12.96 -30.22
CA GLN A 26 13.93 11.83 -29.72
C GLN A 26 12.81 12.43 -28.87
N PRO A 27 11.55 11.99 -29.05
CA PRO A 27 10.46 12.52 -28.26
C PRO A 27 10.83 12.35 -26.79
N GLU A 28 10.79 13.45 -26.06
CA GLU A 28 11.11 13.49 -24.63
C GLU A 28 10.23 12.45 -23.93
N LYS A 29 10.86 11.45 -23.33
CA LYS A 29 10.14 10.33 -22.71
C LYS A 29 9.38 10.89 -21.53
N LYS A 30 8.05 10.92 -21.61
CA LYS A 30 7.20 11.41 -20.50
C LYS A 30 7.55 10.64 -19.22
N GLN A 31 7.70 11.35 -18.12
CA GLN A 31 7.88 10.72 -16.80
C GLN A 31 6.71 9.77 -16.52
N PRO A 32 6.96 8.54 -16.02
CA PRO A 32 5.89 7.60 -15.72
C PRO A 32 5.04 8.08 -14.55
N HIS A 33 3.78 7.69 -14.53
CA HIS A 33 2.99 7.73 -13.30
C HIS A 33 3.54 6.70 -12.31
N ILE A 34 3.43 6.94 -11.02
CA ILE A 34 3.82 6.00 -9.95
C ILE A 34 2.57 5.69 -9.13
N ILE A 35 2.14 4.43 -9.15
CA ILE A 35 0.94 3.98 -8.45
C ILE A 35 1.36 2.97 -7.37
N LEU A 36 1.46 3.42 -6.14
CA LEU A 36 1.84 2.60 -5.00
C LEU A 36 0.57 2.04 -4.32
N ILE A 37 0.26 0.78 -4.58
CA ILE A 37 -0.83 0.08 -3.89
C ILE A 37 -0.25 -0.69 -2.71
N MET A 38 -0.76 -0.40 -1.53
CA MET A 38 -0.28 -0.95 -0.27
C MET A 38 -1.42 -1.58 0.53
N THR A 39 -1.13 -2.69 1.17
CA THR A 39 -2.01 -3.37 2.13
C THR A 39 -1.39 -3.36 3.52
N ASP A 40 -2.19 -3.38 4.58
CA ASP A 40 -1.67 -3.42 5.94
C ASP A 40 -1.64 -4.87 6.48
N GLN A 41 -0.52 -5.26 7.07
CA GLN A 41 -0.32 -6.56 7.71
C GLN A 41 -0.52 -7.77 6.77
N GLN A 42 -0.29 -7.58 5.47
CA GLN A 42 -0.36 -8.70 4.54
C GLN A 42 0.89 -9.58 4.67
N ARG A 43 0.64 -10.88 4.83
CA ARG A 43 1.70 -11.90 4.82
C ARG A 43 2.25 -12.08 3.40
N TRP A 44 3.56 -12.32 3.32
CA TRP A 44 4.25 -12.58 2.06
C TRP A 44 3.69 -13.79 1.29
N ASP A 45 3.19 -14.80 2.04
CA ASP A 45 2.65 -16.06 1.50
C ASP A 45 1.13 -16.01 1.25
N ALA A 46 0.49 -14.85 1.29
CA ALA A 46 -0.96 -14.70 1.12
C ALA A 46 -1.34 -14.18 -0.28
N LEU A 47 -0.68 -14.71 -1.33
CA LEU A 47 -0.98 -14.41 -2.74
C LEU A 47 -0.79 -15.67 -3.59
N GLY A 48 -1.57 -15.81 -4.67
CA GLY A 48 -1.44 -16.89 -5.64
C GLY A 48 -0.07 -16.89 -6.32
N CYS A 49 0.41 -15.74 -6.75
CA CYS A 49 1.74 -15.57 -7.36
C CYS A 49 2.90 -15.89 -6.39
N ALA A 50 2.65 -15.92 -5.09
CA ALA A 50 3.60 -16.40 -4.08
C ALA A 50 3.51 -17.91 -3.82
N GLY A 51 2.73 -18.65 -4.61
CA GLY A 51 2.58 -20.11 -4.52
C GLY A 51 1.48 -20.58 -3.55
N ASN A 52 0.60 -19.70 -3.08
CA ASN A 52 -0.49 -20.08 -2.19
C ASN A 52 -1.77 -20.43 -2.96
N GLU A 53 -2.00 -21.72 -3.17
CA GLU A 53 -3.19 -22.24 -3.89
C GLU A 53 -4.51 -22.00 -3.14
N ALA A 54 -4.48 -21.71 -1.85
CA ALA A 54 -5.69 -21.46 -1.08
C ALA A 54 -6.23 -20.03 -1.26
N VAL A 55 -5.38 -19.08 -1.64
CA VAL A 55 -5.77 -17.66 -1.83
C VAL A 55 -6.28 -17.42 -3.25
N ILE A 56 -7.23 -16.52 -3.38
CA ILE A 56 -7.78 -16.06 -4.67
C ILE A 56 -7.33 -14.62 -4.87
N SER A 57 -6.32 -14.38 -5.73
CA SER A 57 -5.75 -13.06 -6.01
C SER A 57 -5.44 -12.81 -7.49
N PRO A 58 -6.40 -13.04 -8.41
CA PRO A 58 -6.14 -13.07 -9.85
C PRO A 58 -5.66 -11.72 -10.42
N ASN A 59 -6.03 -10.59 -9.83
CA ASN A 59 -5.62 -9.28 -10.32
C ASN A 59 -4.17 -8.95 -9.92
N VAL A 60 -3.79 -9.24 -8.67
CA VAL A 60 -2.40 -9.11 -8.22
C VAL A 60 -1.50 -10.13 -8.91
N ASP A 61 -1.98 -11.37 -9.10
CA ASP A 61 -1.24 -12.42 -9.82
C ASP A 61 -0.96 -12.00 -11.27
N ARG A 62 -1.92 -11.32 -11.92
CA ARG A 62 -1.73 -10.77 -13.28
C ARG A 62 -0.70 -9.64 -13.28
N LEU A 63 -0.74 -8.72 -12.32
CA LEU A 63 0.30 -7.69 -12.19
C LEU A 63 1.68 -8.29 -12.00
N ALA A 64 1.79 -9.36 -11.22
CA ALA A 64 3.05 -10.09 -11.05
C ALA A 64 3.52 -10.75 -12.34
N ALA A 65 2.60 -11.27 -13.16
CA ALA A 65 2.92 -11.88 -14.46
C ALA A 65 3.31 -10.84 -15.51
N ASP A 66 2.70 -9.65 -15.48
CA ASP A 66 2.97 -8.55 -16.41
C ASP A 66 4.22 -7.75 -16.02
N GLY A 67 4.70 -7.87 -14.77
CA GLY A 67 5.77 -7.06 -14.20
C GLY A 67 6.91 -7.88 -13.57
N HIS A 68 7.40 -7.41 -12.43
CA HIS A 68 8.47 -8.04 -11.66
C HIS A 68 7.98 -8.44 -10.28
N LEU A 69 8.10 -9.72 -9.96
CA LEU A 69 7.80 -10.25 -8.62
C LEU A 69 9.09 -10.33 -7.78
N PHE A 70 9.15 -9.56 -6.70
CA PHE A 70 10.27 -9.60 -5.75
C PHE A 70 10.01 -10.69 -4.70
N CYS A 71 10.63 -11.86 -4.86
CA CYS A 71 10.43 -13.00 -3.96
C CYS A 71 11.07 -12.81 -2.58
N ASN A 72 12.07 -11.92 -2.45
CA ASN A 72 12.83 -11.67 -1.22
C ASN A 72 12.73 -10.19 -0.81
N ALA A 73 11.51 -9.68 -0.64
CA ALA A 73 11.27 -8.35 -0.14
C ALA A 73 11.01 -8.37 1.38
N TYR A 74 11.69 -7.51 2.12
CA TYR A 74 11.61 -7.45 3.59
C TYR A 74 11.15 -6.07 4.04
N THR A 75 10.27 -6.04 5.03
CA THR A 75 9.93 -4.79 5.71
C THR A 75 11.08 -4.33 6.61
N ALA A 76 11.26 -3.02 6.73
CA ALA A 76 12.26 -2.45 7.63
C ALA A 76 11.98 -2.78 9.11
N ALA A 77 10.72 -2.98 9.47
CA ALA A 77 10.29 -3.40 10.81
C ALA A 77 8.96 -4.16 10.73
N PRO A 78 8.70 -5.14 11.61
CA PRO A 78 7.46 -5.92 11.61
C PRO A 78 6.32 -5.20 12.36
N SER A 79 6.29 -3.88 12.34
CA SER A 79 5.27 -3.05 12.97
C SER A 79 4.91 -1.87 12.05
N SER A 80 3.63 -1.46 12.07
CA SER A 80 3.07 -0.55 11.08
C SER A 80 3.77 0.82 11.06
N THR A 81 3.94 1.48 12.20
CA THR A 81 4.49 2.84 12.25
C THR A 81 5.95 2.91 11.84
N PRO A 82 6.89 2.07 12.34
CA PRO A 82 8.27 2.12 11.89
C PRO A 82 8.46 1.64 10.44
N ALA A 83 7.66 0.66 9.98
CA ALA A 83 7.70 0.24 8.58
C ALA A 83 7.26 1.36 7.63
N ARG A 84 6.20 2.10 8.01
CA ARG A 84 5.70 3.24 7.22
C ARG A 84 6.64 4.43 7.26
N ALA A 85 7.30 4.70 8.40
CA ALA A 85 8.36 5.70 8.48
C ALA A 85 9.55 5.32 7.58
N GLY A 86 9.97 4.05 7.59
CA GLY A 86 11.03 3.57 6.70
C GLY A 86 10.67 3.70 5.22
N MET A 87 9.43 3.39 4.82
CA MET A 87 8.95 3.56 3.45
C MET A 87 8.84 5.04 3.05
N LEU A 88 8.40 5.91 3.98
CA LEU A 88 8.28 7.35 3.74
C LEU A 88 9.63 8.01 3.49
N THR A 89 10.65 7.58 4.23
CA THR A 89 11.95 8.26 4.30
C THR A 89 13.07 7.56 3.55
N GLY A 90 12.91 6.28 3.22
CA GLY A 90 14.01 5.43 2.75
C GLY A 90 15.05 5.08 3.83
N MET A 91 14.78 5.43 5.09
CA MET A 91 15.71 5.22 6.22
C MET A 91 15.40 3.93 6.97
N SER A 92 16.44 3.33 7.56
CA SER A 92 16.25 2.25 8.52
C SER A 92 15.67 2.78 9.84
N PRO A 93 15.04 1.93 10.68
CA PRO A 93 14.53 2.31 11.99
C PRO A 93 15.55 3.02 12.89
N TRP A 94 16.80 2.62 12.79
CA TRP A 94 17.92 3.25 13.51
C TRP A 94 18.16 4.71 13.11
N HIS A 95 17.92 5.05 11.83
CA HIS A 95 18.15 6.39 11.31
C HIS A 95 16.93 7.30 11.47
N HIS A 96 15.71 6.79 11.28
CA HIS A 96 14.52 7.61 11.51
C HIS A 96 14.05 7.62 12.98
N GLY A 97 14.72 6.84 13.86
CA GLY A 97 14.54 6.88 15.31
C GLY A 97 13.33 6.12 15.86
N LEU A 98 12.49 5.51 15.02
CA LEU A 98 11.31 4.76 15.45
C LEU A 98 11.59 3.26 15.40
N LEU A 99 12.06 2.69 16.52
CA LEU A 99 12.49 1.30 16.60
C LEU A 99 11.34 0.30 16.82
N GLY A 100 10.20 0.76 17.30
CA GLY A 100 9.01 -0.04 17.57
C GLY A 100 7.75 0.75 17.31
N TYR A 101 6.58 0.20 17.72
CA TYR A 101 5.33 0.92 17.61
C TYR A 101 5.39 2.24 18.38
N GLY A 102 5.01 3.32 17.73
CA GLY A 102 5.03 4.67 18.32
C GLY A 102 4.51 5.69 17.32
N GLN A 103 4.63 6.95 17.66
CA GLN A 103 4.20 8.04 16.80
C GLN A 103 5.28 8.34 15.74
N VAL A 104 4.89 8.37 14.50
CA VAL A 104 5.72 8.86 13.39
C VAL A 104 6.01 10.34 13.62
N ALA A 105 7.27 10.76 13.42
CA ALA A 105 7.62 12.16 13.57
C ALA A 105 6.83 13.03 12.57
N GLU A 106 6.50 14.25 12.97
CA GLU A 106 5.74 15.19 12.13
C GLU A 106 6.54 15.59 10.87
N HIS A 107 7.86 15.58 10.94
CA HIS A 107 8.75 15.85 9.81
C HIS A 107 9.99 14.98 9.85
N TYR A 108 10.42 14.57 8.64
CA TYR A 108 11.72 13.93 8.42
C TYR A 108 12.54 14.75 7.41
N PRO A 109 13.88 14.65 7.46
CA PRO A 109 14.72 15.39 6.52
C PRO A 109 14.50 15.04 5.05
N TYR A 110 14.04 13.82 4.78
CA TYR A 110 13.69 13.33 3.45
C TYR A 110 12.37 12.58 3.52
N GLU A 111 11.46 12.94 2.63
CA GLU A 111 10.14 12.31 2.52
C GLU A 111 9.83 12.05 1.05
N MET A 112 9.60 10.80 0.70
CA MET A 112 9.39 10.37 -0.69
C MET A 112 8.33 11.20 -1.43
N PRO A 113 7.15 11.53 -0.86
CA PRO A 113 6.17 12.35 -1.57
C PRO A 113 6.68 13.77 -1.84
N GLN A 114 7.45 14.36 -0.90
CA GLN A 114 8.04 15.68 -1.12
C GLN A 114 9.07 15.64 -2.23
N MET A 115 9.95 14.63 -2.23
CA MET A 115 10.97 14.47 -3.27
C MET A 115 10.33 14.30 -4.66
N LEU A 116 9.25 13.52 -4.77
CA LEU A 116 8.51 13.34 -6.02
C LEU A 116 7.80 14.65 -6.44
N LYS A 117 7.23 15.39 -5.50
CA LYS A 117 6.64 16.70 -5.77
C LYS A 117 7.68 17.67 -6.32
N ASP A 118 8.89 17.70 -5.76
CA ASP A 118 10.01 18.54 -6.22
C ASP A 118 10.48 18.14 -7.64
N LEU A 119 10.26 16.89 -8.02
CA LEU A 119 10.47 16.38 -9.40
C LEU A 119 9.28 16.64 -10.34
N GLY A 120 8.29 17.39 -9.90
CA GLY A 120 7.15 17.79 -10.72
C GLY A 120 5.93 16.87 -10.66
N TYR A 121 5.94 15.82 -9.84
CA TYR A 121 4.75 14.96 -9.67
C TYR A 121 3.61 15.69 -8.94
N HIS A 122 2.39 15.38 -9.34
CA HIS A 122 1.23 15.58 -8.47
C HIS A 122 1.16 14.42 -7.48
N THR A 123 1.12 14.72 -6.18
CA THR A 123 1.25 13.71 -5.14
C THR A 123 -0.04 13.58 -4.33
N LEU A 124 -0.66 12.39 -4.37
CA LEU A 124 -1.94 12.10 -3.73
C LEU A 124 -1.84 10.81 -2.88
N GLY A 125 -2.28 10.90 -1.63
CA GLY A 125 -2.36 9.77 -0.70
C GLY A 125 -3.80 9.42 -0.37
N ILE A 126 -4.21 8.14 -0.51
CA ILE A 126 -5.56 7.65 -0.21
C ILE A 126 -5.49 6.49 0.76
N GLY A 127 -6.35 6.48 1.78
CA GLY A 127 -6.50 5.41 2.74
C GLY A 127 -5.61 5.55 3.98
N LYS A 128 -5.10 4.45 4.52
CA LYS A 128 -4.37 4.42 5.80
C LYS A 128 -2.95 4.95 5.66
N MET A 129 -2.63 6.01 6.35
CA MET A 129 -1.26 6.56 6.43
C MET A 129 -0.54 6.19 7.73
N HIS A 130 -1.25 6.11 8.85
CA HIS A 130 -0.76 5.79 10.17
C HIS A 130 0.25 6.80 10.71
N TRP A 131 0.02 8.06 10.42
CA TRP A 131 0.85 9.18 10.91
C TRP A 131 0.28 9.83 12.17
N HIS A 132 1.09 10.66 12.79
CA HIS A 132 0.68 11.48 13.92
C HIS A 132 1.34 12.88 13.81
N PRO A 133 0.55 13.99 13.85
CA PRO A 133 -0.91 14.01 13.68
C PRO A 133 -1.36 13.37 12.36
N GLN A 134 -2.56 12.79 12.31
CA GLN A 134 -3.02 12.02 11.15
C GLN A 134 -3.16 12.83 9.87
N ASN A 135 -3.38 14.14 9.98
CA ASN A 135 -3.58 15.07 8.88
C ASN A 135 -2.30 15.73 8.37
N VAL A 136 -1.12 15.38 8.89
CA VAL A 136 0.15 15.85 8.34
C VAL A 136 0.35 15.27 6.94
N LEU A 137 0.74 16.11 6.01
CA LEU A 137 0.81 15.73 4.59
C LEU A 137 2.08 14.95 4.21
N HIS A 138 3.16 15.09 4.95
CA HIS A 138 4.46 14.46 4.65
C HIS A 138 4.86 14.58 3.17
N GLY A 139 4.69 15.78 2.61
CA GLY A 139 5.02 16.08 1.23
C GLY A 139 3.94 15.73 0.20
N PHE A 140 2.87 15.03 0.55
CA PHE A 140 1.70 14.94 -0.33
C PHE A 140 1.02 16.30 -0.50
N GLU A 141 0.52 16.58 -1.69
CA GLU A 141 -0.31 17.77 -1.93
C GLU A 141 -1.72 17.58 -1.38
N VAL A 142 -2.23 16.34 -1.43
CA VAL A 142 -3.56 15.99 -0.93
C VAL A 142 -3.51 14.61 -0.28
N THR A 143 -4.22 14.44 0.85
CA THR A 143 -4.52 13.14 1.44
C THR A 143 -6.03 12.99 1.65
N ILE A 144 -6.54 11.77 1.40
CA ILE A 144 -7.93 11.37 1.63
C ILE A 144 -7.89 10.15 2.55
N LEU A 145 -8.18 10.34 3.83
CA LEU A 145 -7.78 9.44 4.89
C LEU A 145 -8.85 8.44 5.31
N ASP A 146 -8.44 7.18 5.42
CA ASP A 146 -9.09 6.15 6.23
C ASP A 146 -8.09 5.65 7.28
N GLU A 147 -8.22 6.14 8.50
CA GLU A 147 -7.38 5.72 9.61
C GLU A 147 -8.00 4.58 10.44
N SER A 148 -9.00 3.91 9.85
CA SER A 148 -9.74 2.83 10.51
C SER A 148 -10.39 3.29 11.83
N GLY A 149 -10.37 2.47 12.89
CA GLY A 149 -10.93 2.79 14.22
C GLY A 149 -10.06 3.72 15.07
N ARG A 150 -8.90 4.20 14.56
CA ARG A 150 -7.98 4.98 15.40
C ARG A 150 -8.43 6.42 15.55
N VAL A 151 -8.77 6.79 16.77
CA VAL A 151 -9.04 8.15 17.18
C VAL A 151 -7.91 8.57 18.12
N GLU A 152 -6.82 9.09 17.56
CA GLU A 152 -5.67 9.55 18.35
C GLU A 152 -5.83 10.98 18.83
N SER A 153 -6.86 11.67 18.36
CA SER A 153 -7.21 13.02 18.79
C SER A 153 -8.73 13.20 18.76
N PRO A 154 -9.33 13.84 19.77
CA PRO A 154 -10.76 14.15 19.77
C PRO A 154 -11.16 15.13 18.65
N TYR A 155 -10.18 15.77 18.03
CA TYR A 155 -10.39 16.75 16.95
C TYR A 155 -10.18 16.15 15.56
N PHE A 156 -9.75 14.89 15.45
CA PHE A 156 -9.53 14.22 14.17
C PHE A 156 -10.70 13.30 13.83
N MET A 157 -11.22 13.45 12.62
CA MET A 157 -12.15 12.53 12.01
C MET A 157 -11.69 12.27 10.59
N SER A 158 -11.41 11.00 10.23
CA SER A 158 -10.99 10.62 8.89
C SER A 158 -12.07 10.94 7.83
N ASP A 159 -11.65 11.09 6.58
CA ASP A 159 -12.56 11.36 5.48
C ASP A 159 -13.52 10.19 5.25
N TYR A 160 -13.07 8.95 5.47
CA TYR A 160 -13.94 7.79 5.48
C TYR A 160 -15.06 7.92 6.52
N ARG A 161 -14.76 8.29 7.76
CA ARG A 161 -15.78 8.44 8.81
C ARG A 161 -16.76 9.59 8.53
N LYS A 162 -16.26 10.72 8.03
CA LYS A 162 -17.10 11.82 7.58
C LYS A 162 -18.08 11.36 6.50
N TRP A 163 -17.56 10.67 5.47
CA TRP A 163 -18.38 10.12 4.40
C TRP A 163 -19.36 9.07 4.92
N PHE A 164 -18.91 8.12 5.77
CA PHE A 164 -19.77 7.08 6.35
C PHE A 164 -20.96 7.69 7.07
N ASN A 165 -20.75 8.72 7.88
CA ASN A 165 -21.82 9.42 8.62
C ASN A 165 -22.86 10.03 7.67
N THR A 166 -22.48 10.46 6.48
CA THR A 166 -23.44 10.95 5.47
C THR A 166 -24.23 9.83 4.79
N GLN A 167 -23.64 8.64 4.67
CA GLN A 167 -24.25 7.50 3.97
C GLN A 167 -25.08 6.58 4.85
N ALA A 168 -24.81 6.58 6.15
CA ALA A 168 -25.37 5.66 7.11
C ALA A 168 -25.56 6.32 8.49
N PHE A 169 -26.32 7.41 8.50
CA PHE A 169 -26.59 8.18 9.74
C PHE A 169 -27.10 7.27 10.86
N GLY A 170 -26.50 7.39 12.03
CA GLY A 170 -26.85 6.59 13.21
C GLY A 170 -26.21 5.20 13.28
N LEU A 171 -25.49 4.74 12.23
CA LEU A 171 -24.68 3.55 12.32
C LEU A 171 -23.25 3.88 12.75
N ASN A 172 -22.60 2.89 13.38
CA ASN A 172 -21.19 2.99 13.76
C ASN A 172 -20.31 2.22 12.74
N PRO A 173 -19.32 2.86 12.09
CA PRO A 173 -18.41 2.18 11.15
C PRO A 173 -17.58 1.07 11.81
N ASP A 174 -17.41 1.09 13.14
CA ASP A 174 -16.68 0.05 13.87
C ASP A 174 -17.56 -1.16 14.25
N SER A 175 -18.88 -1.10 14.00
CA SER A 175 -19.78 -2.23 14.20
C SER A 175 -19.67 -3.26 13.09
N THR A 176 -18.46 -3.74 12.83
CA THR A 176 -18.14 -4.67 11.74
C THR A 176 -18.55 -6.11 12.02
N GLY A 177 -18.89 -6.43 13.28
CA GLY A 177 -19.22 -7.77 13.77
C GLY A 177 -18.03 -8.50 14.41
N VAL A 178 -16.84 -7.90 14.41
CA VAL A 178 -15.62 -8.34 15.08
C VAL A 178 -14.96 -7.15 15.74
N GLU A 179 -14.40 -7.36 16.92
CA GLU A 179 -13.66 -6.31 17.63
C GLU A 179 -12.38 -5.93 16.90
N TRP A 180 -12.00 -4.68 17.05
CA TRP A 180 -10.77 -4.13 16.50
C TRP A 180 -9.56 -4.84 17.11
N ASN A 181 -8.57 -5.22 16.28
CA ASN A 181 -7.40 -6.03 16.64
C ASN A 181 -7.69 -7.49 17.06
N ALA A 182 -8.93 -7.92 17.18
CA ALA A 182 -9.24 -9.30 17.51
C ALA A 182 -8.77 -10.28 16.43
N HIS A 183 -8.43 -11.51 16.85
CA HIS A 183 -8.08 -12.59 15.93
C HIS A 183 -9.31 -13.37 15.44
N GLY A 184 -10.49 -13.03 15.96
CA GLY A 184 -11.77 -13.54 15.49
C GLY A 184 -12.08 -13.13 14.06
N ALA A 185 -13.02 -13.84 13.44
CA ALA A 185 -13.39 -13.59 12.06
C ALA A 185 -14.90 -13.75 11.86
N LYS A 186 -15.50 -12.81 11.16
CA LYS A 186 -16.93 -12.82 10.86
C LYS A 186 -17.17 -12.03 9.56
N ALA A 187 -18.19 -12.38 8.81
CA ALA A 187 -18.56 -11.57 7.66
C ALA A 187 -19.00 -10.18 8.10
N TYR A 188 -18.65 -9.17 7.31
CA TYR A 188 -18.99 -7.77 7.58
C TYR A 188 -20.47 -7.60 7.87
N ALA A 189 -20.78 -6.96 8.98
CA ALA A 189 -22.15 -6.85 9.50
C ALA A 189 -22.98 -5.75 8.84
N LEU A 190 -22.32 -4.79 8.18
CA LEU A 190 -22.97 -3.66 7.52
C LEU A 190 -23.04 -3.89 5.99
N PRO A 191 -23.79 -3.08 5.24
CA PRO A 191 -23.80 -3.14 3.79
C PRO A 191 -22.41 -3.01 3.18
N GLU A 192 -22.03 -3.88 2.27
CA GLU A 192 -20.68 -3.95 1.65
C GLU A 192 -20.20 -2.61 1.10
N ARG A 193 -21.08 -1.80 0.52
CA ARG A 193 -20.74 -0.46 0.00
C ARG A 193 -20.18 0.48 1.05
N LEU A 194 -20.43 0.20 2.34
CA LEU A 194 -19.91 0.97 3.46
C LEU A 194 -18.55 0.47 3.95
N HIS A 195 -18.07 -0.65 3.44
CA HIS A 195 -16.80 -1.23 3.88
C HIS A 195 -15.62 -0.33 3.52
N PRO A 196 -14.65 -0.09 4.42
CA PRO A 196 -13.51 0.81 4.18
C PRO A 196 -12.65 0.37 2.97
N THR A 197 -12.56 -0.91 2.68
CA THR A 197 -11.85 -1.42 1.49
C THR A 197 -12.54 -0.97 0.19
N VAL A 198 -13.88 -0.99 0.12
CA VAL A 198 -14.62 -0.47 -1.04
C VAL A 198 -14.44 1.03 -1.17
N TRP A 199 -14.59 1.75 -0.06
CA TRP A 199 -14.43 3.19 -0.04
C TRP A 199 -13.05 3.63 -0.53
N THR A 200 -11.97 2.99 -0.03
CA THR A 200 -10.60 3.27 -0.47
C THR A 200 -10.42 3.02 -1.97
N GLY A 201 -10.96 1.89 -2.47
CA GLY A 201 -10.98 1.57 -3.90
C GLY A 201 -11.75 2.60 -4.72
N ASP A 202 -12.93 3.02 -4.26
CA ASP A 202 -13.76 4.05 -4.91
C ASP A 202 -13.03 5.39 -5.00
N ARG A 203 -12.39 5.84 -3.90
CA ARG A 203 -11.61 7.09 -3.90
C ARG A 203 -10.42 7.00 -4.88
N ALA A 204 -9.75 5.86 -4.97
CA ALA A 204 -8.67 5.67 -5.93
C ALA A 204 -9.16 5.71 -7.39
N VAL A 205 -10.24 5.01 -7.69
CA VAL A 205 -10.87 5.02 -9.03
C VAL A 205 -11.33 6.42 -9.41
N GLU A 206 -11.98 7.14 -8.50
CA GLU A 206 -12.43 8.52 -8.74
C GLU A 206 -11.26 9.48 -8.97
N ALA A 207 -10.18 9.34 -8.20
CA ALA A 207 -8.98 10.15 -8.36
C ALA A 207 -8.35 9.93 -9.75
N ILE A 208 -8.21 8.68 -10.19
CA ILE A 208 -7.68 8.35 -11.52
C ILE A 208 -8.63 8.88 -12.61
N LYS A 209 -9.93 8.61 -12.49
CA LYS A 209 -10.94 9.06 -13.45
C LYS A 209 -10.96 10.57 -13.63
N GLY A 210 -10.87 11.31 -12.52
CA GLY A 210 -10.86 12.78 -12.51
C GLY A 210 -9.52 13.41 -12.85
N TYR A 211 -8.44 12.62 -12.94
CA TYR A 211 -7.11 13.16 -13.18
C TYR A 211 -6.96 13.75 -14.58
N SER A 212 -6.64 15.03 -14.68
CA SER A 212 -6.53 15.77 -15.95
C SER A 212 -5.29 16.66 -16.02
N SER A 213 -4.37 16.54 -15.05
CA SER A 213 -3.12 17.31 -15.05
C SER A 213 -2.12 16.78 -16.07
N GLU A 214 -1.32 17.66 -16.67
CA GLU A 214 -0.16 17.30 -17.49
C GLU A 214 1.02 16.76 -16.67
N ARG A 215 1.02 16.96 -15.36
CA ARG A 215 2.05 16.47 -14.45
C ARG A 215 1.95 14.95 -14.32
N PRO A 216 3.06 14.21 -14.13
CA PRO A 216 2.98 12.81 -13.74
C PRO A 216 2.32 12.67 -12.36
N LEU A 217 1.58 11.58 -12.16
CA LEU A 217 0.87 11.31 -10.90
C LEU A 217 1.70 10.37 -10.02
N PHE A 218 1.92 10.73 -8.76
CA PHE A 218 2.24 9.80 -7.71
C PHE A 218 0.98 9.57 -6.85
N LEU A 219 0.42 8.37 -6.96
CA LEU A 219 -0.76 7.97 -6.21
C LEU A 219 -0.40 6.84 -5.25
N LYS A 220 -0.53 7.08 -3.94
CA LYS A 220 -0.45 6.03 -2.92
C LYS A 220 -1.87 5.63 -2.51
N VAL A 221 -2.23 4.36 -2.75
CA VAL A 221 -3.48 3.76 -2.28
C VAL A 221 -3.15 2.76 -1.18
N SER A 222 -3.56 3.03 0.05
CA SER A 222 -3.19 2.25 1.22
C SER A 222 -4.43 1.67 1.91
N PHE A 223 -4.69 0.40 1.64
CA PHE A 223 -5.80 -0.33 2.27
C PHE A 223 -5.48 -0.65 3.73
N ALA A 224 -6.46 -0.45 4.62
CA ALA A 224 -6.33 -0.81 6.03
C ALA A 224 -6.45 -2.32 6.27
N ARG A 225 -7.02 -3.06 5.34
CA ARG A 225 -7.08 -4.54 5.35
C ARG A 225 -5.87 -5.10 4.58
N PRO A 226 -5.51 -6.37 4.78
CA PRO A 226 -6.15 -7.42 5.59
C PRO A 226 -5.80 -7.41 7.09
N HIS A 227 -5.27 -6.31 7.64
CA HIS A 227 -5.21 -6.12 9.10
C HIS A 227 -6.60 -6.34 9.70
N SER A 228 -6.65 -6.91 10.92
CA SER A 228 -7.92 -7.09 11.64
C SER A 228 -8.74 -5.77 11.74
N PRO A 229 -10.05 -5.86 11.86
CA PRO A 229 -10.89 -7.06 11.94
C PRO A 229 -10.92 -7.85 10.64
N TYR A 230 -11.01 -9.18 10.74
CA TYR A 230 -11.14 -10.06 9.57
C TYR A 230 -12.62 -10.14 9.18
N ASP A 231 -13.07 -9.13 8.46
CA ASP A 231 -14.47 -8.82 8.21
C ASP A 231 -14.86 -8.68 6.72
N PRO A 232 -14.35 -9.55 5.83
CA PRO A 232 -14.71 -9.47 4.42
C PRO A 232 -16.23 -9.71 4.22
N PRO A 233 -16.84 -9.21 3.12
CA PRO A 233 -18.23 -9.46 2.81
C PRO A 233 -18.53 -10.95 2.66
N ARG A 234 -19.75 -11.36 3.02
CA ARG A 234 -20.22 -12.77 2.95
C ARG A 234 -19.96 -13.39 1.57
N ARG A 235 -20.27 -12.69 0.48
CA ARG A 235 -20.07 -13.18 -0.89
C ARG A 235 -18.60 -13.54 -1.20
N ILE A 236 -17.64 -12.90 -0.53
CA ILE A 236 -16.21 -13.22 -0.68
C ILE A 236 -15.86 -14.45 0.17
N VAL A 237 -16.38 -14.52 1.39
CA VAL A 237 -16.18 -15.69 2.26
C VAL A 237 -16.70 -16.96 1.60
N ASP A 238 -17.85 -16.89 0.94
CA ASP A 238 -18.48 -18.02 0.25
C ASP A 238 -17.60 -18.61 -0.86
N LYS A 239 -16.71 -17.82 -1.48
CA LYS A 239 -15.70 -18.34 -2.44
C LYS A 239 -14.69 -19.29 -1.80
N TYR A 240 -14.61 -19.30 -0.47
CA TYR A 240 -13.69 -20.14 0.31
C TYR A 240 -14.37 -21.38 0.92
N GLU A 241 -15.66 -21.56 0.72
CA GLU A 241 -16.35 -22.78 1.17
C GLU A 241 -15.79 -24.00 0.43
N GLY A 242 -15.48 -25.06 1.19
CA GLY A 242 -14.87 -26.28 0.65
C GLY A 242 -13.38 -26.17 0.29
N ARG A 243 -12.76 -24.98 0.38
CA ARG A 243 -11.30 -24.85 0.18
C ARG A 243 -10.53 -25.37 1.36
N LYS A 244 -9.43 -26.06 1.09
CA LYS A 244 -8.48 -26.52 2.11
C LYS A 244 -7.66 -25.34 2.64
N ILE A 245 -7.98 -24.84 3.81
CA ILE A 245 -7.22 -23.79 4.48
C ILE A 245 -6.08 -24.43 5.30
N PRO A 246 -4.81 -24.08 5.07
CA PRO A 246 -3.70 -24.66 5.81
C PRO A 246 -3.76 -24.30 7.30
N ALA A 247 -3.31 -25.22 8.14
CA ALA A 247 -3.12 -24.95 9.57
C ALA A 247 -2.02 -23.90 9.80
N PRO A 248 -1.99 -23.24 10.96
CA PRO A 248 -0.85 -22.41 11.35
C PRO A 248 0.45 -23.21 11.32
N VAL A 249 1.53 -22.56 10.87
CA VAL A 249 2.87 -23.10 11.06
C VAL A 249 3.28 -22.81 12.51
N VAL A 250 3.63 -23.86 13.25
CA VAL A 250 4.06 -23.76 14.65
C VAL A 250 5.56 -24.04 14.68
N GLY A 251 6.36 -23.05 15.05
CA GLY A 251 7.80 -23.20 15.22
C GLY A 251 8.14 -23.94 16.51
N ASP A 252 9.31 -24.59 16.57
CA ASP A 252 9.75 -25.33 17.75
C ASP A 252 9.85 -24.48 19.01
N TRP A 253 10.19 -23.21 18.84
CA TRP A 253 10.22 -22.21 19.93
C TRP A 253 8.86 -21.91 20.55
N CYS A 254 7.75 -22.23 19.86
CA CYS A 254 6.40 -22.06 20.40
C CYS A 254 6.08 -23.04 21.55
N LYS A 255 6.84 -24.12 21.68
CA LYS A 255 6.63 -25.12 22.75
C LYS A 255 6.90 -24.55 24.14
N ASP A 256 7.79 -23.55 24.21
CA ASP A 256 8.18 -22.89 25.46
C ASP A 256 7.21 -21.75 25.84
N LEU A 257 6.31 -21.39 24.92
CA LEU A 257 5.29 -20.37 25.11
C LEU A 257 3.95 -21.02 25.48
N ALA A 258 3.91 -21.79 26.58
CA ALA A 258 2.70 -22.42 27.09
C ALA A 258 1.72 -21.39 27.67
N ILE A 259 1.25 -20.47 26.83
CA ILE A 259 0.25 -19.49 27.20
C ILE A 259 -1.13 -20.04 26.83
N ASP A 260 -1.87 -20.45 27.85
CA ASP A 260 -3.28 -20.82 27.72
C ASP A 260 -4.11 -19.52 27.54
N THR A 261 -4.21 -19.09 26.32
CA THR A 261 -5.02 -17.92 25.96
C THR A 261 -6.27 -18.38 25.23
N HIS A 262 -7.40 -18.23 25.86
CA HIS A 262 -8.69 -18.49 25.24
C HIS A 262 -9.21 -17.23 24.51
N PRO A 263 -9.75 -17.34 23.27
CA PRO A 263 -10.24 -16.19 22.51
C PRO A 263 -11.24 -15.32 23.26
N GLU A 264 -12.10 -15.94 24.07
CA GLU A 264 -13.11 -15.24 24.88
C GLU A 264 -12.51 -14.41 26.03
N LYS A 265 -11.30 -14.80 26.51
CA LYS A 265 -10.63 -14.10 27.60
C LYS A 265 -9.73 -12.97 27.12
N ASN A 266 -9.07 -13.18 25.99
CA ASN A 266 -8.18 -12.19 25.38
C ASN A 266 -8.16 -12.32 23.85
N PRO A 267 -9.14 -11.72 23.15
CA PRO A 267 -9.26 -11.83 21.70
C PRO A 267 -8.11 -11.16 20.92
N GLU A 268 -7.33 -10.30 21.59
CA GLU A 268 -6.26 -9.52 20.97
C GLU A 268 -4.86 -9.97 21.39
N ALA A 269 -4.73 -11.09 22.11
CA ALA A 269 -3.45 -11.53 22.63
C ALA A 269 -2.40 -11.71 21.52
N ALA A 270 -1.24 -11.09 21.70
CA ALA A 270 -0.12 -11.22 20.76
C ALA A 270 0.45 -12.63 20.70
N VAL A 271 0.28 -13.41 21.78
CA VAL A 271 0.75 -14.79 21.92
C VAL A 271 -0.36 -15.63 22.54
N GLY A 272 -0.61 -16.81 21.99
CA GLY A 272 -1.60 -17.72 22.55
C GLY A 272 -1.94 -18.85 21.58
N ASN A 273 -2.59 -19.88 22.13
CA ASN A 273 -3.09 -21.00 21.35
C ASN A 273 -4.63 -21.00 21.35
N TYR A 274 -5.20 -20.51 20.27
CA TYR A 274 -6.66 -20.47 20.08
C TYR A 274 -7.26 -21.76 19.53
N GLY A 275 -6.42 -22.79 19.32
CA GLY A 275 -6.81 -24.03 18.65
C GLY A 275 -6.81 -23.93 17.12
N VAL A 276 -6.62 -25.10 16.49
CA VAL A 276 -6.40 -25.20 15.03
C VAL A 276 -7.60 -24.72 14.23
N GLU A 277 -8.80 -25.06 14.65
CA GLU A 277 -10.03 -24.71 13.92
C GLU A 277 -10.32 -23.21 13.99
N TYR A 278 -10.11 -22.59 15.14
CA TYR A 278 -10.21 -21.14 15.28
C TYR A 278 -9.21 -20.43 14.37
N ALA A 279 -7.96 -20.88 14.40
CA ALA A 279 -6.90 -20.29 13.57
C ALA A 279 -7.15 -20.50 12.05
N ARG A 280 -7.69 -21.67 11.64
CA ARG A 280 -8.10 -21.90 10.24
C ARG A 280 -9.24 -21.00 9.82
N ASN A 281 -10.24 -20.82 10.68
CA ASN A 281 -11.34 -19.90 10.39
C ASN A 281 -10.85 -18.46 10.24
N SER A 282 -10.03 -17.96 11.15
CA SER A 282 -9.42 -16.63 11.06
C SER A 282 -8.60 -16.48 9.77
N ARG A 283 -7.81 -17.50 9.40
CA ARG A 283 -7.04 -17.53 8.15
C ARG A 283 -7.93 -17.54 6.92
N LYS A 284 -9.06 -18.26 6.92
CA LYS A 284 -10.04 -18.25 5.83
C LYS A 284 -10.54 -16.82 5.56
N TYR A 285 -10.93 -16.11 6.61
CA TYR A 285 -11.41 -14.74 6.49
C TYR A 285 -10.31 -13.74 6.15
N TYR A 286 -9.10 -13.97 6.64
CA TYR A 286 -7.93 -13.20 6.24
C TYR A 286 -7.68 -13.33 4.72
N TYR A 287 -7.69 -14.54 4.18
CA TYR A 287 -7.56 -14.79 2.74
C TYR A 287 -8.73 -14.16 1.96
N ALA A 288 -9.94 -14.24 2.48
CA ALA A 288 -11.09 -13.58 1.90
C ALA A 288 -10.92 -12.03 1.90
N SER A 289 -10.30 -11.45 2.93
CA SER A 289 -9.96 -10.01 2.94
C SER A 289 -8.93 -9.67 1.87
N VAL A 290 -7.93 -10.52 1.65
CA VAL A 290 -6.96 -10.36 0.54
C VAL A 290 -7.67 -10.40 -0.81
N THR A 291 -8.59 -11.36 -1.03
CA THR A 291 -9.40 -11.44 -2.25
C THR A 291 -10.25 -10.19 -2.46
N PHE A 292 -10.80 -9.64 -1.38
CA PHE A 292 -11.62 -8.44 -1.46
C PHE A 292 -10.81 -7.20 -1.86
N ILE A 293 -9.57 -7.11 -1.38
CA ILE A 293 -8.62 -6.07 -1.83
C ILE A 293 -8.23 -6.32 -3.28
N ASP A 294 -7.96 -7.56 -3.67
CA ASP A 294 -7.61 -7.93 -5.04
C ASP A 294 -8.68 -7.47 -6.05
N GLU A 295 -9.98 -7.57 -5.70
CA GLU A 295 -11.06 -7.01 -6.52
C GLU A 295 -10.93 -5.47 -6.68
N GLN A 296 -10.51 -4.76 -5.63
CA GLN A 296 -10.29 -3.31 -5.71
C GLN A 296 -9.04 -2.98 -6.56
N VAL A 297 -7.98 -3.76 -6.43
CA VAL A 297 -6.80 -3.64 -7.30
C VAL A 297 -7.18 -3.79 -8.77
N GLY A 298 -8.00 -4.79 -9.09
CA GLY A 298 -8.54 -4.96 -10.45
C GLY A 298 -9.27 -3.71 -10.96
N ARG A 299 -10.14 -3.12 -10.15
CA ARG A 299 -10.88 -1.89 -10.50
C ARG A 299 -9.94 -0.69 -10.75
N ILE A 300 -8.90 -0.55 -9.93
CA ILE A 300 -7.89 0.52 -10.07
C ILE A 300 -7.11 0.33 -11.39
N VAL A 301 -6.66 -0.89 -11.68
CA VAL A 301 -5.93 -1.22 -12.90
C VAL A 301 -6.81 -0.99 -14.14
N ASP A 302 -8.06 -1.40 -14.10
CA ASP A 302 -9.02 -1.19 -15.20
C ASP A 302 -9.23 0.32 -15.47
N GLU A 303 -9.30 1.14 -14.42
CA GLU A 303 -9.46 2.57 -14.60
C GLU A 303 -8.19 3.23 -15.16
N LEU A 304 -6.99 2.80 -14.73
CA LEU A 304 -5.72 3.23 -15.32
C LEU A 304 -5.66 2.91 -16.82
N LYS A 305 -6.10 1.72 -17.22
CA LYS A 305 -6.18 1.31 -18.63
C LYS A 305 -7.16 2.17 -19.41
N LYS A 306 -8.36 2.43 -18.90
CA LYS A 306 -9.35 3.31 -19.52
C LYS A 306 -8.85 4.72 -19.71
N LYS A 307 -8.05 5.24 -18.78
CA LYS A 307 -7.43 6.58 -18.85
C LYS A 307 -6.18 6.63 -19.75
N GLY A 308 -5.70 5.49 -20.25
CA GLY A 308 -4.45 5.43 -21.03
C GLY A 308 -3.20 5.71 -20.19
N MET A 309 -3.29 5.52 -18.87
CA MET A 309 -2.19 5.76 -17.93
C MET A 309 -1.37 4.50 -17.64
N TYR A 310 -1.96 3.31 -17.83
CA TYR A 310 -1.37 2.02 -17.44
C TYR A 310 -0.01 1.75 -18.08
N ASP A 311 0.11 1.97 -19.40
CA ASP A 311 1.34 1.64 -20.14
C ASP A 311 2.52 2.58 -19.82
N ASN A 312 2.26 3.71 -19.17
CA ASN A 312 3.26 4.65 -18.69
C ASN A 312 3.18 4.81 -17.16
N ALA A 313 2.94 3.71 -16.45
CA ALA A 313 2.91 3.66 -14.99
C ALA A 313 3.85 2.60 -14.42
N LEU A 314 4.39 2.92 -13.25
CA LEU A 314 5.11 2.02 -12.36
C LEU A 314 4.22 1.66 -11.17
#